data_064acc40157d8ef6f36d7af77c12b86b
#
_entry.id   064acc40157d8ef6f36d7af77c12b86b
#
_cell.length_a   1.000
_cell.length_b   1.000
_cell.length_c   1.000
_cell.angle_alpha   90.00
_cell.angle_beta   90.00
_cell.angle_gamma   90.00
#
_symmetry.space_group_name_H-M   'P 1'
#
loop_
_entity.id
_entity.type
_entity.pdbx_description
1 polymer ?
#
loop_
_entity_poly.entity_id
_entity_poly.type
_entity_poly.pdbx_seq_one_letter_code
_entity_poly.pdbx_strand_id
1 'polypeptide(L)'
;LHKHTVGRPHEYSDPLIETILMIRALYHLPLRQVVGFIRKIFALYGCTLKVPSFVTLSRRAGRLDIKLLNKAKYHYSTNGLVLCLDSSGFKIHGEGEWKVRKHGDSKRRTWLETHIAIDENSLDFISLVNTPNNVHDNTQVTPLLIEAEKNLRAADSNKKLDRIIGDGAYFARNTLKIASNLGTKLIAPPHKNAKLHKNMKKHVFYDTPGWEEYNSVVREVMRVGLKQWKIDTGYHRRSLVENAFYRLKTIFDDKSHYRTINNQKTEQMLRAKIINQFNELGLPQYAL
;
A
#
# COMPACT_ATOMS: atom_id res chain seq x y z
N LEU A 1 1.18 -17.56 21.79
CA LEU A 1 2.48 -17.46 22.47
C LEU A 1 2.77 -15.99 22.70
N HIS A 2 2.56 -15.49 23.93
CA HIS A 2 2.95 -14.15 24.34
C HIS A 2 4.48 -14.08 24.33
N LYS A 3 5.05 -13.25 23.45
CA LYS A 3 6.46 -12.85 23.56
C LYS A 3 6.62 -12.19 24.93
N HIS A 4 7.39 -12.79 25.81
CA HIS A 4 7.83 -12.17 27.06
C HIS A 4 8.68 -10.93 26.71
N THR A 5 8.05 -9.77 26.72
CA THR A 5 8.78 -8.50 26.67
C THR A 5 9.28 -8.22 28.07
N VAL A 6 10.59 -8.03 28.20
CA VAL A 6 11.21 -7.55 29.45
C VAL A 6 10.64 -6.17 29.78
N GLY A 7 9.96 -6.02 30.91
CA GLY A 7 9.39 -4.78 31.38
C GLY A 7 7.94 -4.89 31.85
N ARG A 8 7.39 -3.77 32.35
CA ARG A 8 5.99 -3.69 32.79
C ARG A 8 5.04 -3.96 31.61
N PRO A 9 4.02 -4.84 31.77
CA PRO A 9 3.01 -5.06 30.72
C PRO A 9 2.33 -3.76 30.30
N HIS A 10 1.95 -3.69 29.02
CA HIS A 10 1.21 -2.54 28.51
C HIS A 10 -0.20 -2.48 29.11
N GLU A 11 -0.54 -1.33 29.71
CA GLU A 11 -1.87 -1.07 30.30
C GLU A 11 -2.98 -1.06 29.21
N TYR A 12 -2.62 -0.69 27.97
CA TYR A 12 -3.54 -0.57 26.84
C TYR A 12 -3.18 -1.54 25.75
N SER A 13 -4.16 -2.28 25.23
CA SER A 13 -3.98 -3.21 24.10
C SER A 13 -3.69 -2.47 22.78
N ASP A 14 -2.99 -3.13 21.85
CA ASP A 14 -2.74 -2.57 20.50
C ASP A 14 -4.05 -2.31 19.73
N PRO A 15 -5.07 -3.18 19.76
CA PRO A 15 -6.36 -2.89 19.11
C PRO A 15 -7.05 -1.62 19.63
N LEU A 16 -6.99 -1.35 20.95
CA LEU A 16 -7.56 -0.11 21.48
C LEU A 16 -6.82 1.12 20.97
N ILE A 17 -5.47 1.11 20.98
CA ILE A 17 -4.66 2.20 20.43
C ILE A 17 -4.96 2.40 18.95
N GLU A 18 -5.00 1.32 18.18
CA GLU A 18 -5.30 1.34 16.75
C GLU A 18 -6.67 1.94 16.46
N THR A 19 -7.72 1.48 17.15
CA THR A 19 -9.08 2.01 16.99
C THR A 19 -9.15 3.51 17.28
N ILE A 20 -8.52 3.99 18.35
CA ILE A 20 -8.50 5.41 18.68
C ILE A 20 -7.79 6.21 17.58
N LEU A 21 -6.67 5.69 17.05
CA LEU A 21 -5.93 6.35 15.96
C LEU A 21 -6.68 6.31 14.63
N MET A 22 -7.48 5.28 14.36
CA MET A 22 -8.39 5.23 13.20
C MET A 22 -9.49 6.29 13.32
N ILE A 23 -10.14 6.42 14.48
CA ILE A 23 -11.11 7.48 14.74
C ILE A 23 -10.46 8.87 14.59
N ARG A 24 -9.23 9.03 15.10
CA ARG A 24 -8.46 10.26 14.91
C ARG A 24 -8.27 10.59 13.42
N ALA A 25 -7.87 9.61 12.62
CA ALA A 25 -7.64 9.79 11.18
C ALA A 25 -8.94 10.14 10.46
N LEU A 26 -10.02 9.42 10.75
CA LEU A 26 -11.31 9.57 10.08
C LEU A 26 -11.96 10.93 10.35
N TYR A 27 -11.86 11.44 11.60
CA TYR A 27 -12.43 12.73 12.00
C TYR A 27 -11.41 13.88 12.01
N HIS A 28 -10.20 13.66 11.49
CA HIS A 28 -9.12 14.67 11.45
C HIS A 28 -8.80 15.33 12.79
N LEU A 29 -8.98 14.60 13.91
CA LEU A 29 -8.85 15.16 15.23
C LEU A 29 -7.37 15.30 15.66
N PRO A 30 -6.97 16.40 16.31
CA PRO A 30 -5.72 16.46 17.06
C PRO A 30 -5.69 15.41 18.17
N LEU A 31 -4.49 14.90 18.52
CA LEU A 31 -4.34 13.83 19.52
C LEU A 31 -5.00 14.14 20.89
N ARG A 32 -4.98 15.39 21.33
CA ARG A 32 -5.64 15.77 22.60
C ARG A 32 -7.15 15.73 22.48
N GLN A 33 -7.68 16.14 21.33
CA GLN A 33 -9.14 16.16 21.10
C GLN A 33 -9.70 14.75 20.97
N VAL A 34 -9.00 13.82 20.25
CA VAL A 34 -9.49 12.43 20.16
C VAL A 34 -9.54 11.76 21.53
N VAL A 35 -8.59 12.05 22.46
CA VAL A 35 -8.65 11.52 23.82
C VAL A 35 -9.91 12.01 24.56
N GLY A 36 -10.22 13.31 24.46
CA GLY A 36 -11.45 13.88 25.04
C GLY A 36 -12.71 13.28 24.41
N PHE A 37 -12.73 13.14 23.10
CA PHE A 37 -13.83 12.53 22.34
C PHE A 37 -14.09 11.08 22.80
N ILE A 38 -13.05 10.24 22.86
CA ILE A 38 -13.20 8.85 23.32
C ILE A 38 -13.64 8.75 24.77
N ARG A 39 -13.13 9.61 25.67
CA ARG A 39 -13.61 9.65 27.07
C ARG A 39 -15.10 9.93 27.13
N LYS A 40 -15.59 10.87 26.31
CA LYS A 40 -17.03 11.19 26.27
C LYS A 40 -17.85 10.03 25.72
N ILE A 41 -17.39 9.37 24.66
CA ILE A 41 -18.06 8.18 24.13
C ILE A 41 -18.11 7.07 25.19
N PHE A 42 -17.00 6.76 25.84
CA PHE A 42 -16.96 5.72 26.89
C PHE A 42 -17.93 6.04 28.04
N ALA A 43 -17.99 7.31 28.46
CA ALA A 43 -18.93 7.75 29.49
C ALA A 43 -20.39 7.61 29.05
N LEU A 44 -20.72 7.94 27.79
CA LEU A 44 -22.08 7.80 27.25
C LEU A 44 -22.57 6.34 27.17
N TYR A 45 -21.66 5.42 26.88
CA TYR A 45 -21.97 4.00 26.78
C TYR A 45 -21.68 3.20 28.06
N GLY A 46 -21.36 3.85 29.16
CA GLY A 46 -21.04 3.19 30.44
C GLY A 46 -19.79 2.29 30.38
N CYS A 47 -18.88 2.56 29.42
CA CYS A 47 -17.67 1.78 29.27
C CYS A 47 -16.64 2.16 30.34
N THR A 48 -16.17 1.17 31.12
CA THR A 48 -15.23 1.38 32.24
C THR A 48 -13.74 1.30 31.82
N LEU A 49 -13.46 1.07 30.52
CA LEU A 49 -12.09 1.00 30.03
C LEU A 49 -11.38 2.35 30.18
N LYS A 50 -10.15 2.30 30.62
CA LYS A 50 -9.29 3.50 30.70
C LYS A 50 -8.90 3.97 29.31
N VAL A 51 -9.00 5.27 29.07
CA VAL A 51 -8.58 5.90 27.81
C VAL A 51 -7.10 6.33 27.90
N PRO A 52 -6.25 5.91 26.95
CA PRO A 52 -4.84 6.27 26.94
C PRO A 52 -4.64 7.79 26.83
N SER A 53 -3.54 8.28 27.38
CA SER A 53 -3.14 9.68 27.20
C SER A 53 -2.70 9.95 25.76
N PHE A 54 -2.76 11.21 25.32
CA PHE A 54 -2.27 11.60 24.01
C PHE A 54 -0.77 11.31 23.83
N VAL A 55 0.03 11.33 24.91
CA VAL A 55 1.45 10.95 24.88
C VAL A 55 1.60 9.46 24.63
N THR A 56 0.78 8.62 25.26
CA THR A 56 0.75 7.17 25.04
C THR A 56 0.39 6.86 23.58
N LEU A 57 -0.65 7.49 23.05
CA LEU A 57 -1.05 7.34 21.64
C LEU A 57 0.11 7.71 20.68
N SER A 58 0.75 8.85 20.91
CA SER A 58 1.86 9.33 20.08
C SER A 58 3.07 8.39 20.10
N ARG A 59 3.44 7.88 21.28
CA ARG A 59 4.59 6.98 21.42
C ARG A 59 4.34 5.59 20.85
N ARG A 60 3.11 5.10 20.96
CA ARG A 60 2.76 3.77 20.49
C ARG A 60 2.40 3.73 19.01
N ALA A 61 1.96 4.84 18.41
CA ALA A 61 1.58 4.90 17.01
C ALA A 61 2.63 4.26 16.08
N GLY A 62 3.89 4.69 16.15
CA GLY A 62 4.95 4.18 15.27
C GLY A 62 5.47 2.77 15.60
N ARG A 63 4.85 2.07 16.53
CA ARG A 63 5.20 0.68 16.93
C ARG A 63 4.09 -0.32 16.69
N LEU A 64 2.94 0.13 16.18
CA LEU A 64 1.81 -0.75 15.86
C LEU A 64 2.14 -1.64 14.66
N ASP A 65 1.83 -2.92 14.78
CA ASP A 65 1.84 -3.88 13.68
C ASP A 65 0.43 -3.95 13.07
N ILE A 66 0.14 -3.03 12.14
CA ILE A 66 -1.18 -2.89 11.54
C ILE A 66 -1.36 -3.96 10.48
N LYS A 67 -2.42 -4.76 10.61
CA LYS A 67 -2.84 -5.72 9.60
C LYS A 67 -3.89 -5.08 8.69
N LEU A 68 -3.62 -5.06 7.39
CA LEU A 68 -4.56 -4.50 6.40
C LEU A 68 -5.76 -5.41 6.17
N LEU A 69 -5.55 -6.74 6.19
CA LEU A 69 -6.56 -7.73 5.88
C LEU A 69 -7.16 -8.33 7.15
N ASN A 70 -8.46 -8.56 7.13
CA ASN A 70 -9.18 -9.25 8.20
C ASN A 70 -9.38 -10.73 7.79
N LYS A 71 -8.90 -11.68 8.61
CA LYS A 71 -8.93 -13.12 8.32
C LYS A 71 -10.33 -13.70 8.06
N ALA A 72 -11.38 -13.07 8.60
CA ALA A 72 -12.71 -13.67 8.69
C ALA A 72 -13.57 -13.55 7.41
N LYS A 73 -13.21 -12.70 6.43
CA LYS A 73 -14.14 -12.27 5.38
C LYS A 73 -13.69 -12.41 3.93
N TYR A 74 -12.45 -12.89 3.70
CA TYR A 74 -11.97 -12.98 2.31
C TYR A 74 -12.41 -14.28 1.64
N HIS A 75 -13.60 -14.27 1.05
CA HIS A 75 -14.00 -15.21 0.01
C HIS A 75 -13.56 -14.66 -1.34
N TYR A 76 -12.31 -14.88 -1.71
CA TYR A 76 -11.82 -14.56 -3.04
C TYR A 76 -12.31 -15.59 -4.06
N SER A 77 -12.45 -15.15 -5.30
CA SER A 77 -12.76 -16.04 -6.41
C SER A 77 -11.72 -17.17 -6.50
N THR A 78 -12.13 -18.31 -7.02
CA THR A 78 -11.28 -19.50 -7.22
C THR A 78 -10.11 -19.26 -8.18
N ASN A 79 -10.12 -18.16 -8.95
CA ASN A 79 -9.22 -17.90 -10.07
C ASN A 79 -7.92 -17.15 -9.70
N GLY A 80 -7.60 -17.02 -8.42
CA GLY A 80 -6.42 -16.27 -8.01
C GLY A 80 -6.69 -14.76 -7.88
N LEU A 81 -5.71 -14.05 -7.33
CA LEU A 81 -5.78 -12.62 -7.04
C LEU A 81 -5.01 -11.83 -8.08
N VAL A 82 -5.62 -10.76 -8.60
CA VAL A 82 -4.96 -9.81 -9.49
C VAL A 82 -4.63 -8.55 -8.72
N LEU A 83 -3.33 -8.22 -8.63
CA LEU A 83 -2.86 -7.02 -7.94
C LEU A 83 -2.60 -5.88 -8.93
N CYS A 84 -3.16 -4.70 -8.64
CA CYS A 84 -2.79 -3.47 -9.31
C CYS A 84 -1.80 -2.69 -8.43
N LEU A 85 -0.63 -2.33 -9.01
CA LEU A 85 0.44 -1.61 -8.34
C LEU A 85 0.52 -0.16 -8.83
N ASP A 86 0.76 0.76 -7.90
CA ASP A 86 1.13 2.14 -8.21
C ASP A 86 1.76 2.81 -6.99
N SER A 87 2.29 4.02 -7.17
CA SER A 87 2.82 4.85 -6.08
C SER A 87 2.26 6.27 -6.12
N SER A 88 2.24 6.93 -4.97
CA SER A 88 1.86 8.33 -4.89
C SER A 88 2.50 9.03 -3.71
N GLY A 89 2.90 10.29 -3.92
CA GLY A 89 3.49 11.13 -2.88
C GLY A 89 2.45 11.72 -1.93
N PHE A 90 2.81 11.72 -0.63
CA PHE A 90 2.07 12.41 0.43
C PHE A 90 2.97 13.45 1.08
N LYS A 91 2.46 14.67 1.26
CA LYS A 91 3.19 15.77 1.91
C LYS A 91 3.49 15.41 3.36
N ILE A 92 4.72 15.59 3.80
CA ILE A 92 5.10 15.36 5.19
C ILE A 92 4.78 16.57 6.08
N HIS A 93 4.59 16.33 7.38
CA HIS A 93 4.29 17.37 8.35
C HIS A 93 5.45 18.37 8.45
N GLY A 94 5.14 19.66 8.39
CA GLY A 94 6.12 20.75 8.55
C GLY A 94 6.85 21.18 7.27
N GLU A 95 6.64 20.49 6.15
CA GLU A 95 7.09 20.92 4.82
C GLU A 95 6.00 21.78 4.18
N GLY A 96 6.05 23.09 4.39
CA GLY A 96 5.13 24.05 3.77
C GLY A 96 5.77 24.81 2.62
N GLU A 97 4.97 25.31 1.67
CA GLU A 97 5.43 26.15 0.56
C GLU A 97 6.17 27.42 1.04
N TRP A 98 5.87 27.86 2.25
CA TRP A 98 6.50 29.03 2.86
C TRP A 98 8.00 28.81 3.15
N LYS A 99 8.42 27.61 3.61
CA LYS A 99 9.84 27.29 3.82
C LYS A 99 10.64 27.29 2.53
N VAL A 100 10.04 26.81 1.43
CA VAL A 100 10.66 26.78 0.10
C VAL A 100 10.82 28.20 -0.43
N ARG A 101 9.83 29.07 -0.26
CA ARG A 101 9.90 30.48 -0.68
C ARG A 101 10.91 31.32 0.10
N LYS A 102 11.12 31.03 1.39
CA LYS A 102 11.97 31.87 2.27
C LYS A 102 13.45 31.46 2.27
N HIS A 103 13.79 30.23 1.87
CA HIS A 103 15.14 29.69 1.98
C HIS A 103 15.80 29.32 0.64
N GLY A 104 15.21 29.74 -0.50
CA GLY A 104 15.78 29.58 -1.84
C GLY A 104 15.69 28.18 -2.43
N ASP A 105 15.97 28.05 -3.72
CA ASP A 105 15.80 26.88 -4.58
C ASP A 105 16.62 25.64 -4.22
N SER A 106 17.44 25.66 -3.18
CA SER A 106 18.38 24.57 -2.88
C SER A 106 17.80 23.42 -2.04
N LYS A 107 16.60 23.58 -1.47
CA LYS A 107 15.95 22.50 -0.70
C LYS A 107 14.87 21.82 -1.54
N ARG A 108 15.20 20.64 -2.09
CA ARG A 108 14.20 19.75 -2.70
C ARG A 108 13.05 19.48 -1.73
N ARG A 109 11.82 19.59 -2.21
CA ARG A 109 10.64 19.19 -1.44
C ARG A 109 10.79 17.72 -1.09
N THR A 110 10.55 17.38 0.19
CA THR A 110 10.51 16.00 0.65
C THR A 110 9.05 15.60 0.83
N TRP A 111 8.74 14.38 0.40
CA TRP A 111 7.44 13.75 0.60
C TRP A 111 7.63 12.28 0.96
N LEU A 112 6.60 11.69 1.52
CA LEU A 112 6.53 10.26 1.75
C LEU A 112 5.95 9.61 0.49
N GLU A 113 6.73 8.79 -0.20
CA GLU A 113 6.22 7.99 -1.32
C GLU A 113 5.54 6.75 -0.75
N THR A 114 4.28 6.54 -1.14
CA THR A 114 3.47 5.42 -0.70
C THR A 114 3.20 4.52 -1.88
N HIS A 115 3.80 3.33 -1.85
CA HIS A 115 3.60 2.27 -2.85
C HIS A 115 2.50 1.35 -2.35
N ILE A 116 1.53 1.01 -3.20
CA ILE A 116 0.40 0.16 -2.85
C ILE A 116 0.21 -0.97 -3.83
N ALA A 117 -0.32 -2.08 -3.33
CA ALA A 117 -0.91 -3.13 -4.12
C ALA A 117 -2.36 -3.32 -3.68
N ILE A 118 -3.29 -3.19 -4.61
CA ILE A 118 -4.71 -3.41 -4.38
C ILE A 118 -5.20 -4.63 -5.16
N ASP A 119 -6.23 -5.30 -4.65
CA ASP A 119 -6.98 -6.28 -5.42
C ASP A 119 -7.88 -5.59 -6.46
N GLU A 120 -7.86 -6.06 -7.72
CA GLU A 120 -8.66 -5.46 -8.78
C GLU A 120 -10.18 -5.61 -8.59
N ASN A 121 -10.61 -6.60 -7.79
CA ASN A 121 -12.04 -6.90 -7.62
C ASN A 121 -12.63 -6.22 -6.38
N SER A 122 -12.00 -6.39 -5.21
CA SER A 122 -12.48 -5.79 -3.96
C SER A 122 -12.03 -4.34 -3.77
N LEU A 123 -11.00 -3.90 -4.49
CA LEU A 123 -10.30 -2.63 -4.31
C LEU A 123 -9.63 -2.50 -2.93
N ASP A 124 -9.41 -3.62 -2.24
CA ASP A 124 -8.75 -3.64 -0.96
C ASP A 124 -7.25 -3.43 -1.09
N PHE A 125 -6.69 -2.69 -0.17
CA PHE A 125 -5.26 -2.57 0.00
C PHE A 125 -4.71 -3.88 0.56
N ILE A 126 -3.97 -4.61 -0.26
CA ILE A 126 -3.35 -5.89 0.10
C ILE A 126 -1.99 -5.67 0.77
N SER A 127 -1.22 -4.73 0.25
CA SER A 127 0.04 -4.31 0.86
C SER A 127 0.31 -2.82 0.62
N LEU A 128 1.14 -2.25 1.50
CA LEU A 128 1.54 -0.86 1.45
C LEU A 128 2.95 -0.70 2.01
N VAL A 129 3.82 -0.05 1.23
CA VAL A 129 5.20 0.25 1.61
C VAL A 129 5.44 1.76 1.47
N ASN A 130 6.08 2.36 2.47
CA ASN A 130 6.37 3.78 2.47
C ASN A 130 7.88 4.02 2.40
N THR A 131 8.31 4.87 1.48
CA THR A 131 9.71 5.24 1.28
C THR A 131 9.90 6.76 1.24
N PRO A 132 11.13 7.26 1.45
CA PRO A 132 11.49 8.61 1.04
C PRO A 132 11.36 8.79 -0.48
N ASN A 133 11.15 10.01 -0.92
CA ASN A 133 10.98 10.40 -2.34
C ASN A 133 12.19 10.19 -3.27
N ASN A 134 13.32 9.74 -2.74
CA ASN A 134 14.53 9.44 -3.52
C ASN A 134 14.66 7.95 -3.88
N VAL A 135 13.66 7.14 -3.59
CA VAL A 135 13.65 5.71 -3.85
C VAL A 135 12.82 5.43 -5.10
N HIS A 136 13.40 4.70 -6.07
CA HIS A 136 12.71 4.36 -7.32
C HIS A 136 11.63 3.29 -7.12
N ASP A 137 10.48 3.45 -7.77
CA ASP A 137 9.30 2.58 -7.64
C ASP A 137 9.60 1.11 -7.93
N ASN A 138 10.38 0.83 -8.98
CA ASN A 138 10.73 -0.54 -9.35
C ASN A 138 11.50 -1.30 -8.26
N THR A 139 12.23 -0.61 -7.37
CA THR A 139 12.93 -1.24 -6.25
C THR A 139 11.97 -1.65 -5.13
N GLN A 140 10.79 -1.07 -5.09
CA GLN A 140 9.78 -1.31 -4.06
C GLN A 140 8.82 -2.45 -4.41
N VAL A 141 8.88 -2.97 -5.63
CA VAL A 141 8.05 -4.11 -6.04
C VAL A 141 8.31 -5.34 -5.16
N THR A 142 9.58 -5.66 -4.90
CA THR A 142 9.94 -6.82 -4.07
C THR A 142 9.34 -6.72 -2.66
N PRO A 143 9.62 -5.68 -1.86
CA PRO A 143 9.04 -5.58 -0.52
C PRO A 143 7.51 -5.51 -0.55
N LEU A 144 6.92 -4.86 -1.57
CA LEU A 144 5.47 -4.75 -1.72
C LEU A 144 4.82 -6.12 -1.99
N LEU A 145 5.41 -6.93 -2.87
CA LEU A 145 4.90 -8.27 -3.18
C LEU A 145 5.13 -9.27 -2.04
N ILE A 146 6.28 -9.20 -1.35
CA ILE A 146 6.53 -10.03 -0.16
C ILE A 146 5.50 -9.72 0.93
N GLU A 147 5.22 -8.45 1.17
CA GLU A 147 4.20 -8.07 2.16
C GLU A 147 2.79 -8.46 1.70
N ALA A 148 2.48 -8.34 0.40
CA ALA A 148 1.22 -8.81 -0.16
C ALA A 148 1.05 -10.32 0.04
N GLU A 149 2.04 -11.11 -0.33
CA GLU A 149 2.01 -12.57 -0.15
C GLU A 149 1.85 -12.96 1.32
N LYS A 150 2.60 -12.33 2.22
CA LYS A 150 2.49 -12.55 3.67
C LYS A 150 1.09 -12.24 4.18
N ASN A 151 0.49 -11.12 3.77
CA ASN A 151 -0.85 -10.72 4.18
C ASN A 151 -1.91 -11.68 3.64
N LEU A 152 -1.79 -12.08 2.37
CA LEU A 152 -2.70 -13.05 1.74
C LEU A 152 -2.63 -14.41 2.42
N ARG A 153 -1.43 -14.96 2.65
CA ARG A 153 -1.25 -16.24 3.36
C ARG A 153 -1.75 -16.20 4.80
N ALA A 154 -1.64 -15.04 5.46
CA ALA A 154 -2.18 -14.84 6.80
C ALA A 154 -3.73 -14.80 6.80
N ALA A 155 -4.34 -14.35 5.71
CA ALA A 155 -5.79 -14.33 5.53
C ALA A 155 -6.32 -15.70 5.06
N ASP A 156 -5.66 -16.32 4.07
CA ASP A 156 -6.00 -17.62 3.52
C ASP A 156 -4.74 -18.29 2.93
N SER A 157 -4.37 -19.48 3.45
CA SER A 157 -3.18 -20.21 3.03
C SER A 157 -3.22 -20.71 1.57
N ASN A 158 -4.40 -20.83 0.99
CA ASN A 158 -4.60 -21.34 -0.37
C ASN A 158 -4.60 -20.25 -1.46
N LYS A 159 -4.49 -18.99 -1.08
CA LYS A 159 -4.49 -17.89 -2.03
C LYS A 159 -3.21 -17.84 -2.85
N LYS A 160 -3.40 -17.70 -4.17
CA LYS A 160 -2.33 -17.53 -5.14
C LYS A 160 -2.48 -16.19 -5.85
N LEU A 161 -1.35 -15.58 -6.19
CA LEU A 161 -1.31 -14.44 -7.10
C LEU A 161 -1.43 -14.96 -8.53
N ASP A 162 -2.44 -14.50 -9.26
CA ASP A 162 -2.61 -14.79 -10.68
C ASP A 162 -1.80 -13.83 -11.55
N ARG A 163 -2.04 -12.53 -11.37
CA ARG A 163 -1.40 -11.49 -12.17
C ARG A 163 -1.07 -10.26 -11.32
N ILE A 164 -0.08 -9.52 -11.79
CA ILE A 164 0.31 -8.22 -11.25
C ILE A 164 0.23 -7.22 -12.40
N ILE A 165 -0.46 -6.11 -12.20
CA ILE A 165 -0.61 -5.05 -13.21
C ILE A 165 0.06 -3.79 -12.66
N GLY A 166 1.00 -3.22 -13.41
CA GLY A 166 1.70 -1.98 -13.05
C GLY A 166 1.94 -1.09 -14.26
N ASP A 167 2.37 0.14 -14.02
CA ASP A 167 2.72 1.05 -15.11
C ASP A 167 4.06 0.66 -15.78
N GLY A 168 4.48 1.45 -16.80
CA GLY A 168 5.72 1.18 -17.52
C GLY A 168 6.99 1.31 -16.68
N ALA A 169 6.95 2.00 -15.53
CA ALA A 169 8.09 2.09 -14.61
C ALA A 169 8.39 0.73 -13.95
N TYR A 170 7.39 -0.13 -13.84
CA TYR A 170 7.53 -1.49 -13.31
C TYR A 170 8.07 -2.49 -14.35
N PHE A 171 8.10 -2.12 -15.66
CA PHE A 171 8.64 -2.98 -16.70
C PHE A 171 10.16 -3.03 -16.65
N ALA A 172 10.69 -3.79 -15.73
CA ALA A 172 12.11 -4.01 -15.54
C ALA A 172 12.41 -5.50 -15.40
N ARG A 173 13.60 -5.93 -15.87
CA ARG A 173 14.02 -7.34 -15.77
C ARG A 173 13.88 -7.89 -14.35
N ASN A 174 14.33 -7.15 -13.35
CA ASN A 174 14.28 -7.61 -11.97
C ASN A 174 12.85 -7.82 -11.47
N THR A 175 11.94 -6.93 -11.85
CA THR A 175 10.51 -7.03 -11.50
C THR A 175 9.86 -8.24 -12.16
N LEU A 176 10.16 -8.49 -13.44
CA LEU A 176 9.68 -9.66 -14.18
C LEU A 176 10.22 -10.96 -13.56
N LYS A 177 11.52 -10.99 -13.19
CA LYS A 177 12.11 -12.13 -12.48
C LYS A 177 11.39 -12.42 -11.15
N ILE A 178 11.08 -11.37 -10.37
CA ILE A 178 10.39 -11.54 -9.10
C ILE A 178 8.99 -12.10 -9.30
N ALA A 179 8.23 -11.57 -10.26
CA ALA A 179 6.91 -12.09 -10.61
C ALA A 179 6.99 -13.56 -11.02
N SER A 180 7.92 -13.92 -11.89
CA SER A 180 8.15 -15.31 -12.34
C SER A 180 8.50 -16.24 -11.17
N ASN A 181 9.37 -15.81 -10.25
CA ASN A 181 9.73 -16.59 -9.06
C ASN A 181 8.52 -16.82 -8.11
N LEU A 182 7.56 -15.91 -8.09
CA LEU A 182 6.30 -16.04 -7.34
C LEU A 182 5.24 -16.86 -8.09
N GLY A 183 5.56 -17.38 -9.28
CA GLY A 183 4.62 -18.13 -10.13
C GLY A 183 3.49 -17.26 -10.70
N THR A 184 3.69 -15.94 -10.82
CA THR A 184 2.72 -14.98 -11.33
C THR A 184 3.25 -14.22 -12.53
N LYS A 185 2.38 -13.53 -13.27
CA LYS A 185 2.73 -12.72 -14.44
C LYS A 185 2.66 -11.24 -14.13
N LEU A 186 3.70 -10.48 -14.52
CA LEU A 186 3.66 -9.03 -14.51
C LEU A 186 3.14 -8.50 -15.85
N ILE A 187 2.09 -7.71 -15.82
CA ILE A 187 1.52 -6.96 -16.95
C ILE A 187 1.92 -5.49 -16.76
N ALA A 188 3.00 -5.10 -17.43
CA ALA A 188 3.47 -3.73 -17.49
C ALA A 188 3.91 -3.42 -18.93
N PRO A 189 3.56 -2.27 -19.51
CA PRO A 189 3.91 -1.96 -20.89
C PRO A 189 5.43 -1.73 -21.00
N PRO A 190 6.07 -2.27 -22.05
CA PRO A 190 7.47 -2.00 -22.31
C PRO A 190 7.68 -0.52 -22.67
N HIS A 191 8.87 0.00 -22.38
CA HIS A 191 9.25 1.35 -22.80
C HIS A 191 9.20 1.48 -24.32
N LYS A 192 8.91 2.70 -24.83
CA LYS A 192 8.77 3.00 -26.26
C LYS A 192 9.95 2.49 -27.11
N ASN A 193 11.16 2.50 -26.54
CA ASN A 193 12.39 2.08 -27.21
C ASN A 193 12.86 0.67 -26.76
N ALA A 194 11.99 -0.14 -26.18
CA ALA A 194 12.34 -1.49 -25.76
C ALA A 194 12.76 -2.33 -26.96
N LYS A 195 13.91 -2.99 -26.84
CA LYS A 195 14.48 -3.86 -27.87
C LYS A 195 14.66 -5.27 -27.31
N LEU A 196 14.59 -6.27 -28.21
CA LEU A 196 14.91 -7.64 -27.84
C LEU A 196 16.38 -7.77 -27.45
N HIS A 197 16.64 -8.43 -26.36
CA HIS A 197 17.99 -8.81 -25.96
C HIS A 197 18.46 -10.00 -26.83
N LYS A 198 19.38 -9.73 -27.78
CA LYS A 198 19.81 -10.68 -28.80
C LYS A 198 20.84 -11.71 -28.33
N ASN A 199 21.52 -11.49 -27.19
CA ASN A 199 22.71 -12.26 -26.80
C ASN A 199 22.51 -13.14 -25.56
N MET A 200 21.36 -13.77 -25.41
CA MET A 200 21.11 -14.67 -24.26
C MET A 200 22.02 -15.91 -24.20
N LYS A 201 22.66 -16.30 -25.32
CA LYS A 201 23.48 -17.52 -25.38
C LYS A 201 25.00 -17.32 -25.20
N LYS A 202 25.52 -16.08 -25.16
CA LYS A 202 26.98 -15.83 -25.15
C LYS A 202 27.55 -15.40 -23.80
N HIS A 203 26.75 -15.07 -22.80
CA HIS A 203 27.24 -14.69 -21.47
C HIS A 203 26.49 -15.47 -20.40
N VAL A 204 27.24 -16.22 -19.59
CA VAL A 204 26.76 -17.03 -18.45
C VAL A 204 25.87 -16.23 -17.45
N PHE A 205 25.97 -14.91 -17.47
CA PHE A 205 25.18 -14.01 -16.62
C PHE A 205 23.78 -13.68 -17.16
N TYR A 206 23.43 -14.06 -18.41
CA TYR A 206 22.17 -13.69 -19.05
C TYR A 206 21.16 -14.83 -19.19
N ASP A 207 21.52 -16.00 -18.77
CA ASP A 207 20.61 -17.17 -18.68
C ASP A 207 19.73 -17.12 -17.43
N THR A 208 19.55 -15.92 -16.88
CA THR A 208 18.81 -15.73 -15.64
C THR A 208 17.37 -15.36 -15.90
N PRO A 209 16.41 -15.85 -15.06
CA PRO A 209 15.00 -15.51 -15.14
C PRO A 209 14.77 -13.99 -15.24
N GLY A 210 13.76 -13.56 -15.98
CA GLY A 210 13.41 -12.16 -16.20
C GLY A 210 13.75 -11.62 -17.59
N TRP A 211 14.76 -12.16 -18.31
CA TRP A 211 15.02 -11.78 -19.70
C TRP A 211 14.11 -12.50 -20.68
N GLU A 212 13.75 -13.72 -20.38
CA GLU A 212 12.81 -14.50 -21.18
C GLU A 212 11.42 -13.86 -21.14
N GLU A 213 10.95 -13.53 -19.94
CA GLU A 213 9.70 -12.81 -19.73
C GLU A 213 9.73 -11.43 -20.41
N TYR A 214 10.84 -10.69 -20.27
CA TYR A 214 11.04 -9.40 -20.92
C TYR A 214 10.90 -9.53 -22.43
N ASN A 215 11.66 -10.45 -23.05
CA ASN A 215 11.63 -10.67 -24.49
C ASN A 215 10.28 -11.19 -24.98
N SER A 216 9.59 -12.00 -24.18
CA SER A 216 8.24 -12.48 -24.48
C SER A 216 7.26 -11.32 -24.64
N VAL A 217 7.23 -10.41 -23.65
CA VAL A 217 6.35 -9.21 -23.70
C VAL A 217 6.72 -8.32 -24.87
N VAL A 218 8.02 -8.06 -25.13
CA VAL A 218 8.46 -7.21 -26.24
C VAL A 218 8.08 -7.82 -27.57
N ARG A 219 8.26 -9.15 -27.80
CA ARG A 219 7.83 -9.84 -29.02
C ARG A 219 6.33 -9.73 -29.22
N GLU A 220 5.56 -9.94 -28.18
CA GLU A 220 4.09 -9.86 -28.24
C GLU A 220 3.64 -8.45 -28.64
N VAL A 221 4.19 -7.42 -28.02
CA VAL A 221 3.89 -6.02 -28.36
C VAL A 221 4.33 -5.69 -29.79
N MET A 222 5.46 -6.24 -30.29
CA MET A 222 5.88 -6.07 -31.69
C MET A 222 4.93 -6.77 -32.67
N ARG A 223 4.35 -7.91 -32.27
CA ARG A 223 3.44 -8.72 -33.11
C ARG A 223 2.06 -8.07 -33.24
N VAL A 224 1.43 -7.66 -32.13
CA VAL A 224 0.03 -7.22 -32.13
C VAL A 224 -0.13 -5.69 -31.99
N GLY A 225 0.95 -4.99 -31.66
CA GLY A 225 0.92 -3.57 -31.32
C GLY A 225 0.54 -3.30 -29.86
N LEU A 226 1.05 -2.20 -29.30
CA LEU A 226 0.87 -1.86 -27.88
C LEU A 226 -0.60 -1.69 -27.50
N LYS A 227 -1.41 -1.11 -28.39
CA LYS A 227 -2.85 -0.88 -28.13
C LYS A 227 -3.60 -2.21 -27.94
N GLN A 228 -3.41 -3.14 -28.89
CA GLN A 228 -4.05 -4.44 -28.85
C GLN A 228 -3.54 -5.25 -27.65
N TRP A 229 -2.22 -5.25 -27.40
CA TRP A 229 -1.63 -5.93 -26.26
C TRP A 229 -2.25 -5.47 -24.92
N LYS A 230 -2.51 -4.16 -24.74
CA LYS A 230 -3.18 -3.63 -23.55
C LYS A 230 -4.61 -4.15 -23.38
N ILE A 231 -5.32 -4.35 -24.50
CA ILE A 231 -6.68 -4.92 -24.47
C ILE A 231 -6.61 -6.41 -24.10
N ASP A 232 -5.77 -7.17 -24.79
CA ASP A 232 -5.66 -8.63 -24.64
C ASP A 232 -5.19 -9.04 -23.23
N THR A 233 -4.33 -8.23 -22.62
CA THR A 233 -3.81 -8.48 -21.27
C THR A 233 -4.68 -7.92 -20.14
N GLY A 234 -5.72 -7.15 -20.44
CA GLY A 234 -6.55 -6.48 -19.44
C GLY A 234 -5.82 -5.34 -18.69
N TYR A 235 -4.75 -4.78 -19.28
CA TYR A 235 -3.94 -3.73 -18.67
C TYR A 235 -4.74 -2.52 -18.18
N HIS A 236 -5.87 -2.22 -18.81
CA HIS A 236 -6.73 -1.07 -18.46
C HIS A 236 -7.25 -1.13 -17.01
N ARG A 237 -7.27 -2.32 -16.38
CA ARG A 237 -7.62 -2.50 -14.97
C ARG A 237 -6.63 -1.78 -14.03
N ARG A 238 -5.44 -1.40 -14.50
CA ARG A 238 -4.49 -0.58 -13.73
C ARG A 238 -5.12 0.71 -13.18
N SER A 239 -6.03 1.33 -13.94
CA SER A 239 -6.69 2.58 -13.49
C SER A 239 -7.42 2.46 -12.15
N LEU A 240 -7.74 1.25 -11.71
CA LEU A 240 -8.38 1.02 -10.41
C LEU A 240 -7.51 1.46 -9.22
N VAL A 241 -6.18 1.37 -9.37
CA VAL A 241 -5.28 1.83 -8.30
C VAL A 241 -5.29 3.36 -8.16
N GLU A 242 -5.54 4.08 -9.25
CA GLU A 242 -5.71 5.55 -9.23
C GLU A 242 -6.96 5.93 -8.41
N ASN A 243 -8.04 5.15 -8.51
CA ASN A 243 -9.23 5.33 -7.66
C ASN A 243 -8.92 5.08 -6.18
N ALA A 244 -8.07 4.11 -5.85
CA ALA A 244 -7.66 3.87 -4.47
C ALA A 244 -6.90 5.08 -3.90
N PHE A 245 -5.96 5.67 -4.64
CA PHE A 245 -5.28 6.90 -4.24
C PHE A 245 -6.21 8.11 -4.18
N TYR A 246 -7.13 8.23 -5.13
CA TYR A 246 -8.15 9.29 -5.09
C TYR A 246 -8.96 9.21 -3.79
N ARG A 247 -9.45 8.02 -3.41
CA ARG A 247 -10.18 7.79 -2.15
C ARG A 247 -9.33 8.13 -0.93
N LEU A 248 -8.05 7.66 -0.89
CA LEU A 248 -7.12 8.00 0.19
C LEU A 248 -6.98 9.52 0.37
N LYS A 249 -6.76 10.24 -0.72
CA LYS A 249 -6.52 11.69 -0.69
C LYS A 249 -7.80 12.48 -0.43
N THR A 250 -8.95 12.01 -0.91
CA THR A 250 -10.24 12.68 -0.68
C THR A 250 -10.70 12.53 0.78
N ILE A 251 -10.51 11.34 1.38
CA ILE A 251 -10.97 11.08 2.76
C ILE A 251 -9.97 11.63 3.79
N PHE A 252 -8.67 11.57 3.53
CA PHE A 252 -7.65 11.81 4.55
C PHE A 252 -6.66 12.94 4.22
N ASP A 253 -6.87 13.68 3.14
CA ASP A 253 -5.94 14.65 2.57
C ASP A 253 -4.67 14.03 1.93
N ASP A 254 -3.97 14.83 1.16
CA ASP A 254 -2.66 14.49 0.57
C ASP A 254 -1.48 14.78 1.52
N LYS A 255 -1.77 15.03 2.82
CA LYS A 255 -0.80 15.43 3.83
C LYS A 255 -0.81 14.48 5.02
N SER A 256 0.38 14.16 5.54
CA SER A 256 0.52 13.48 6.81
C SER A 256 0.40 14.45 7.99
N HIS A 257 -0.30 14.03 9.04
CA HIS A 257 -0.52 14.81 10.27
C HIS A 257 0.42 14.42 11.41
N TYR A 258 1.25 13.39 11.21
CA TYR A 258 2.24 12.97 12.19
C TYR A 258 3.61 13.60 11.92
N ARG A 259 4.39 13.80 12.99
CA ARG A 259 5.69 14.48 12.91
C ARG A 259 6.85 13.57 12.60
N THR A 260 6.85 12.34 13.12
CA THR A 260 7.94 11.39 12.92
C THR A 260 7.65 10.46 11.74
N ILE A 261 8.69 10.07 11.01
CA ILE A 261 8.55 9.20 9.82
C ILE A 261 7.85 7.87 10.16
N ASN A 262 8.16 7.26 11.30
CA ASN A 262 7.52 6.01 11.69
C ASN A 262 6.02 6.19 11.94
N ASN A 263 5.63 7.29 12.59
CA ASN A 263 4.21 7.58 12.80
C ASN A 263 3.50 7.95 11.49
N GLN A 264 4.19 8.61 10.55
CA GLN A 264 3.65 8.90 9.21
C GLN A 264 3.40 7.60 8.42
N LYS A 265 4.33 6.64 8.48
CA LYS A 265 4.14 5.31 7.89
C LYS A 265 2.92 4.60 8.49
N THR A 266 2.80 4.62 9.82
CA THR A 266 1.63 4.07 10.52
C THR A 266 0.34 4.76 10.09
N GLU A 267 0.37 6.09 9.91
CA GLU A 267 -0.79 6.85 9.45
C GLU A 267 -1.29 6.37 8.08
N GLN A 268 -0.40 6.13 7.11
CA GLN A 268 -0.79 5.59 5.82
C GLN A 268 -1.39 4.18 5.93
N MET A 269 -0.81 3.33 6.77
CA MET A 269 -1.35 1.99 7.03
C MET A 269 -2.76 2.05 7.65
N LEU A 270 -3.00 2.95 8.62
CA LEU A 270 -4.33 3.15 9.23
C LEU A 270 -5.35 3.64 8.20
N ARG A 271 -4.97 4.59 7.34
CA ARG A 271 -5.82 5.12 6.27
C ARG A 271 -6.24 4.02 5.30
N ALA A 272 -5.28 3.21 4.86
CA ALA A 272 -5.54 2.06 3.98
C ALA A 272 -6.48 1.04 4.67
N LYS A 273 -6.25 0.73 5.94
CA LYS A 273 -7.11 -0.17 6.72
C LYS A 273 -8.54 0.35 6.86
N ILE A 274 -8.72 1.64 7.07
CA ILE A 274 -10.05 2.25 7.13
C ILE A 274 -10.79 2.10 5.79
N ILE A 275 -10.09 2.30 4.66
CA ILE A 275 -10.71 2.09 3.34
C ILE A 275 -11.10 0.64 3.13
N ASN A 276 -10.26 -0.33 3.54
CA ASN A 276 -10.62 -1.74 3.47
C ASN A 276 -11.89 -2.03 4.31
N GLN A 277 -12.01 -1.43 5.50
CA GLN A 277 -13.23 -1.55 6.29
C GLN A 277 -14.45 -0.92 5.60
N PHE A 278 -14.29 0.19 4.90
CA PHE A 278 -15.38 0.77 4.11
C PHE A 278 -15.79 -0.13 2.94
N ASN A 279 -14.83 -0.77 2.27
CA ASN A 279 -15.14 -1.75 1.22
C ASN A 279 -15.92 -2.95 1.81
N GLU A 280 -15.59 -3.37 3.02
CA GLU A 280 -16.25 -4.45 3.75
C GLU A 280 -17.70 -4.10 4.17
N LEU A 281 -17.94 -2.86 4.57
CA LEU A 281 -19.27 -2.36 4.93
C LEU A 281 -20.19 -2.23 3.70
N GLY A 282 -19.60 -2.16 2.51
CA GLY A 282 -20.34 -1.99 1.26
C GLY A 282 -20.79 -0.54 0.99
N LEU A 283 -21.49 -0.37 -0.12
CA LEU A 283 -22.08 0.92 -0.47
C LEU A 283 -23.34 1.19 0.38
N PRO A 284 -23.65 2.46 0.69
CA PRO A 284 -24.89 2.82 1.35
C PRO A 284 -26.10 2.26 0.58
N GLN A 285 -26.97 1.53 1.27
CA GLN A 285 -28.24 1.10 0.71
C GLN A 285 -29.26 2.17 1.05
N TYR A 286 -29.79 2.81 0.04
CA TYR A 286 -30.91 3.73 0.20
C TYR A 286 -32.21 2.90 0.18
N ALA A 287 -33.03 2.98 1.22
CA ALA A 287 -34.40 2.50 1.15
C ALA A 287 -35.12 3.35 0.10
N LEU A 288 -35.63 2.72 -0.95
CA LEU A 288 -36.50 3.33 -1.96
C LEU A 288 -37.87 3.58 -1.37
#